data_67af7d54edde9dbb462f1eb0ad822ded
#
_entry.id   67af7d54edde9dbb462f1eb0ad822ded
#
_cell.length_a   1.000
_cell.length_b   1.000
_cell.length_c   1.000
_cell.angle_alpha   90.00
_cell.angle_beta   90.00
_cell.angle_gamma   90.00
#
_symmetry.space_group_name_H-M   'P 1'
#
loop_
_entity.id
_entity.type
_entity.pdbx_description
1 polymer ?
#
loop_
_entity_poly.entity_id
_entity_poly.type
_entity_poly.pdbx_seq_one_letter_code
_entity_poly.pdbx_strand_id
1 'polypeptide(L)'
;MRRYELETEREGSTVYFFIRDMETLDIVLLPTKYLMHKIRRKCSPNTVRRSALAILYYLEYIHEKKKELTDVYQMPYVEQTNHFVEFLYWLKAGKHTRDKNHRSPNNGTCNAYLRDVFRFYLFIEEEYQQFGELKVLSY
;
A
#
# COMPACT_ATOMS: atom_id res chain seq x y z
N MET A 1 -16.84 1.93 7.29
CA MET A 1 -16.84 0.96 6.18
C MET A 1 -15.58 1.11 5.35
N ARG A 2 -14.93 0.01 5.06
CA ARG A 2 -13.72 0.07 4.23
C ARG A 2 -14.06 0.34 2.79
N ARG A 3 -13.28 1.17 2.16
CA ARG A 3 -13.44 1.47 0.75
C ARG A 3 -12.77 0.42 -0.14
N TYR A 4 -11.72 -0.23 0.35
CA TYR A 4 -10.93 -1.16 -0.46
C TYR A 4 -10.97 -2.56 0.11
N GLU A 5 -10.91 -3.56 -0.76
CA GLU A 5 -10.82 -4.96 -0.35
C GLU A 5 -9.73 -5.67 -1.13
N LEU A 6 -9.07 -6.59 -0.43
CA LEU A 6 -8.10 -7.47 -1.05
C LEU A 6 -8.83 -8.73 -1.54
N GLU A 7 -8.66 -9.04 -2.81
CA GLU A 7 -9.21 -10.25 -3.42
C GLU A 7 -8.08 -11.12 -3.90
N THR A 8 -8.32 -12.41 -3.89
CA THR A 8 -7.35 -13.38 -4.39
C THR A 8 -8.00 -14.24 -5.46
N GLU A 9 -7.18 -14.66 -6.43
CA GLU A 9 -7.63 -15.58 -7.46
C GLU A 9 -6.48 -16.56 -7.72
N ARG A 10 -6.84 -17.85 -7.76
CA ARG A 10 -5.85 -18.88 -8.01
C ARG A 10 -5.99 -19.38 -9.43
N GLU A 11 -4.86 -19.45 -10.13
CA GLU A 11 -4.79 -20.03 -11.46
C GLU A 11 -3.64 -21.02 -11.47
N GLY A 12 -3.96 -22.31 -11.49
CA GLY A 12 -2.95 -23.34 -11.33
C GLY A 12 -2.31 -23.27 -9.95
N SER A 13 -0.98 -23.18 -9.92
CA SER A 13 -0.22 -23.02 -8.69
C SER A 13 0.03 -21.55 -8.32
N THR A 14 -0.41 -20.61 -9.16
CA THR A 14 -0.17 -19.20 -8.95
C THR A 14 -1.36 -18.56 -8.26
N VAL A 15 -1.07 -17.77 -7.21
CA VAL A 15 -2.08 -16.98 -6.50
C VAL A 15 -1.90 -15.53 -6.90
N TYR A 16 -2.95 -14.92 -7.42
CA TYR A 16 -2.98 -13.50 -7.80
C TYR A 16 -3.72 -12.70 -6.74
N PHE A 17 -3.27 -11.49 -6.50
CA PHE A 17 -3.86 -10.59 -5.52
C PHE A 17 -4.30 -9.31 -6.21
N PHE A 18 -5.52 -8.86 -5.89
CA PHE A 18 -6.11 -7.66 -6.47
C PHE A 18 -6.64 -6.78 -5.36
N ILE A 19 -6.57 -5.48 -5.54
CA ILE A 19 -7.22 -4.54 -4.64
C ILE A 19 -8.38 -3.90 -5.40
N ARG A 20 -9.57 -4.04 -4.84
CA ARG A 20 -10.80 -3.51 -5.45
C ARG A 20 -11.30 -2.32 -4.65
N ASP A 21 -11.69 -1.28 -5.37
CA ASP A 21 -12.37 -0.12 -4.81
C ASP A 21 -13.85 -0.49 -4.70
N MET A 22 -14.35 -0.60 -3.48
CA MET A 22 -15.73 -1.05 -3.27
C MET A 22 -16.77 0.01 -3.59
N GLU A 23 -16.36 1.26 -3.76
CA GLU A 23 -17.26 2.33 -4.20
C GLU A 23 -17.49 2.28 -5.70
N THR A 24 -16.43 2.12 -6.48
CA THR A 24 -16.51 2.09 -7.95
C THR A 24 -16.64 0.68 -8.50
N LEU A 25 -16.30 -0.34 -7.70
CA LEU A 25 -16.21 -1.75 -8.07
C LEU A 25 -15.09 -2.05 -9.07
N ASP A 26 -14.25 -1.08 -9.34
CA ASP A 26 -13.10 -1.27 -10.22
C ASP A 26 -11.88 -1.76 -9.45
N ILE A 27 -11.00 -2.47 -10.14
CA ILE A 27 -9.70 -2.84 -9.60
C ILE A 27 -8.83 -1.58 -9.57
N VAL A 28 -8.13 -1.36 -8.45
CA VAL A 28 -7.22 -0.24 -8.33
C VAL A 28 -5.95 -0.57 -9.11
N LEU A 29 -5.71 0.17 -10.18
CA LEU A 29 -4.75 -0.24 -11.21
C LEU A 29 -3.30 -0.29 -10.76
N LEU A 30 -2.78 0.79 -10.18
CA LEU A 30 -1.36 0.85 -9.82
C LEU A 30 -0.96 -0.21 -8.79
N PRO A 31 -1.70 -0.39 -7.68
CA PRO A 31 -1.41 -1.47 -6.76
C PRO A 31 -1.45 -2.85 -7.42
N THR A 32 -2.44 -3.10 -8.25
CA THR A 32 -2.57 -4.38 -8.94
C THR A 32 -1.38 -4.65 -9.84
N LYS A 33 -0.92 -3.65 -10.58
CA LYS A 33 0.27 -3.77 -11.41
C LYS A 33 1.52 -4.11 -10.59
N TYR A 34 1.66 -3.48 -9.44
CA TYR A 34 2.79 -3.74 -8.55
C TYR A 34 2.77 -5.19 -8.04
N LEU A 35 1.60 -5.67 -7.62
CA LEU A 35 1.47 -7.04 -7.15
C LEU A 35 1.73 -8.05 -8.26
N MET A 36 1.25 -7.78 -9.48
CA MET A 36 1.55 -8.62 -10.63
C MET A 36 3.05 -8.65 -10.92
N HIS A 37 3.73 -7.51 -10.78
CA HIS A 37 5.17 -7.43 -10.95
C HIS A 37 5.90 -8.33 -9.97
N LYS A 38 5.47 -8.34 -8.70
CA LYS A 38 6.06 -9.21 -7.68
C LYS A 38 5.84 -10.69 -8.00
N ILE A 39 4.66 -11.04 -8.50
CA ILE A 39 4.35 -12.40 -8.89
C ILE A 39 5.25 -12.84 -10.05
N ARG A 40 5.47 -11.98 -11.04
CA ARG A 40 6.37 -12.26 -12.16
C ARG A 40 7.81 -12.43 -11.72
N ARG A 41 8.21 -11.76 -10.65
CA ARG A 41 9.55 -11.93 -10.07
C ARG A 41 9.64 -13.13 -9.13
N LYS A 42 8.58 -13.95 -9.10
CA LYS A 42 8.53 -15.19 -8.33
C LYS A 42 8.68 -14.98 -6.81
N CYS A 43 8.19 -13.86 -6.31
CA CYS A 43 8.08 -13.66 -4.88
C CYS A 43 7.08 -14.68 -4.31
N SER A 44 7.32 -15.16 -3.08
CA SER A 44 6.43 -16.13 -2.47
C SER A 44 5.03 -15.54 -2.27
N PRO A 45 3.97 -16.38 -2.28
CA PRO A 45 2.62 -15.89 -2.02
C PRO A 45 2.49 -15.11 -0.71
N ASN A 46 3.19 -15.53 0.34
CA ASN A 46 3.16 -14.82 1.62
C ASN A 46 3.77 -13.42 1.51
N THR A 47 4.87 -13.30 0.75
CA THR A 47 5.51 -12.00 0.53
C THR A 47 4.59 -11.07 -0.25
N VAL A 48 3.96 -11.58 -1.32
CA VAL A 48 3.04 -10.78 -2.12
C VAL A 48 1.83 -10.37 -1.29
N ARG A 49 1.29 -11.29 -0.48
CA ARG A 49 0.16 -11.00 0.38
C ARG A 49 0.48 -9.90 1.38
N ARG A 50 1.66 -9.95 1.99
CA ARG A 50 2.08 -8.90 2.94
C ARG A 50 2.16 -7.54 2.25
N SER A 51 2.73 -7.50 1.06
CA SER A 51 2.79 -6.26 0.27
C SER A 51 1.39 -5.76 -0.08
N ALA A 52 0.49 -6.68 -0.45
CA ALA A 52 -0.89 -6.33 -0.77
C ALA A 52 -1.60 -5.73 0.45
N LEU A 53 -1.41 -6.31 1.62
CA LEU A 53 -2.00 -5.78 2.86
C LEU A 53 -1.44 -4.41 3.20
N ALA A 54 -0.12 -4.23 3.05
CA ALA A 54 0.51 -2.93 3.30
C ALA A 54 -0.10 -1.84 2.42
N ILE A 55 -0.27 -2.14 1.14
CA ILE A 55 -0.85 -1.18 0.19
C ILE A 55 -2.32 -0.95 0.51
N LEU A 56 -3.06 -2.00 0.83
CA LEU A 56 -4.47 -1.88 1.20
C LEU A 56 -4.65 -0.93 2.37
N TYR A 57 -3.85 -1.11 3.43
CA TYR A 57 -3.91 -0.26 4.60
C TYR A 57 -3.51 1.18 4.28
N TYR A 58 -2.51 1.36 3.45
CA TYR A 58 -2.08 2.69 3.05
C TYR A 58 -3.18 3.41 2.24
N LEU A 59 -3.84 2.69 1.33
CA LEU A 59 -4.95 3.27 0.56
C LEU A 59 -6.10 3.70 1.48
N GLU A 60 -6.41 2.89 2.50
CA GLU A 60 -7.43 3.26 3.49
C GLU A 60 -7.00 4.49 4.28
N TYR A 61 -5.73 4.57 4.64
CA TYR A 61 -5.19 5.72 5.37
C TYR A 61 -5.30 7.01 4.55
N ILE A 62 -4.85 6.99 3.30
CA ILE A 62 -4.90 8.21 2.47
C ILE A 62 -6.33 8.59 2.12
N HIS A 63 -7.21 7.60 1.97
CA HIS A 63 -8.63 7.88 1.75
C HIS A 63 -9.23 8.60 2.96
N GLU A 64 -8.90 8.15 4.16
CA GLU A 64 -9.34 8.80 5.40
C GLU A 64 -8.83 10.24 5.47
N LYS A 65 -7.63 10.49 4.97
CA LYS A 65 -7.04 11.84 4.90
C LYS A 65 -7.52 12.64 3.69
N LYS A 66 -8.38 12.05 2.85
CA LYS A 66 -8.91 12.67 1.64
C LYS A 66 -7.80 13.04 0.66
N LYS A 67 -6.85 12.13 0.50
CA LYS A 67 -5.72 12.30 -0.42
C LYS A 67 -5.65 11.18 -1.44
N GLU A 68 -5.06 11.47 -2.59
CA GLU A 68 -4.77 10.49 -3.62
C GLU A 68 -3.33 10.02 -3.53
N LEU A 69 -3.01 8.89 -4.16
CA LEU A 69 -1.65 8.35 -4.16
C LEU A 69 -0.62 9.37 -4.64
N THR A 70 -0.96 10.12 -5.69
CA THR A 70 -0.02 11.06 -6.31
C THR A 70 0.11 12.37 -5.56
N ASP A 71 -0.78 12.65 -4.61
CA ASP A 71 -0.70 13.89 -3.82
C ASP A 71 0.60 13.99 -3.02
N VAL A 72 1.16 12.84 -2.66
CA VAL A 72 2.41 12.79 -1.89
C VAL A 72 3.56 13.46 -2.64
N TYR A 73 3.54 13.37 -3.97
CA TYR A 73 4.59 13.99 -4.79
C TYR A 73 4.57 15.52 -4.74
N GLN A 74 3.43 16.10 -4.37
CA GLN A 74 3.27 17.54 -4.26
C GLN A 74 3.63 18.08 -2.87
N MET A 75 3.88 17.18 -1.92
CA MET A 75 4.19 17.58 -0.54
C MET A 75 5.63 18.02 -0.39
N PRO A 76 5.90 19.13 0.32
CA PRO A 76 7.26 19.44 0.75
C PRO A 76 7.82 18.35 1.65
N TYR A 77 9.13 18.31 1.78
CA TYR A 77 9.83 17.26 2.53
C TYR A 77 9.26 17.06 3.94
N VAL A 78 9.06 18.14 4.69
CA VAL A 78 8.55 18.06 6.06
C VAL A 78 7.15 17.46 6.09
N GLU A 79 6.28 17.91 5.18
CA GLU A 79 4.92 17.41 5.09
C GLU A 79 4.90 15.94 4.69
N GLN A 80 5.76 15.54 3.77
CA GLN A 80 5.88 14.16 3.34
C GLN A 80 6.32 13.26 4.50
N THR A 81 7.32 13.72 5.27
CA THR A 81 7.78 13.00 6.46
C THR A 81 6.64 12.82 7.46
N ASN A 82 5.90 13.89 7.75
CA ASN A 82 4.78 13.82 8.68
C ASN A 82 3.69 12.86 8.18
N HIS A 83 3.44 12.86 6.88
CA HIS A 83 2.45 11.96 6.27
C HIS A 83 2.76 10.50 6.59
N PHE A 84 4.02 10.09 6.41
CA PHE A 84 4.41 8.70 6.65
C PHE A 84 4.55 8.37 8.13
N VAL A 85 4.97 9.32 8.96
CA VAL A 85 5.01 9.11 10.41
C VAL A 85 3.59 8.94 10.96
N GLU A 86 2.65 9.74 10.48
CA GLU A 86 1.24 9.60 10.88
C GLU A 86 0.66 8.27 10.43
N PHE A 87 1.08 7.75 9.27
CA PHE A 87 0.68 6.43 8.82
C PHE A 87 1.15 5.35 9.80
N LEU A 88 2.40 5.44 10.28
CA LEU A 88 2.90 4.51 11.29
C LEU A 88 2.05 4.55 12.57
N TYR A 89 1.73 5.74 13.05
CA TYR A 89 0.89 5.88 14.24
C TYR A 89 -0.51 5.34 14.00
N TRP A 90 -1.05 5.55 12.83
CA TRP A 90 -2.36 5.02 12.44
C TRP A 90 -2.36 3.49 12.49
N LEU A 91 -1.30 2.85 11.99
CA LEU A 91 -1.12 1.40 12.08
C LEU A 91 -0.99 0.94 13.53
N LYS A 92 -0.14 1.60 14.32
CA LYS A 92 0.09 1.24 15.71
C LYS A 92 -1.19 1.37 16.55
N ALA A 93 -2.03 2.31 16.20
CA ALA A 93 -3.31 2.50 16.89
C ALA A 93 -4.35 1.46 16.48
N GLY A 94 -4.02 0.56 15.53
CA GLY A 94 -4.94 -0.47 15.09
C GLY A 94 -6.07 0.00 14.20
N LYS A 95 -5.95 1.20 13.63
CA LYS A 95 -7.03 1.78 12.81
C LYS A 95 -7.24 1.08 11.49
N HIS A 96 -6.27 0.26 11.06
CA HIS A 96 -6.36 -0.52 9.84
C HIS A 96 -7.21 -1.77 10.01
N THR A 97 -7.54 -2.17 11.23
CA THR A 97 -8.30 -3.37 11.51
C THR A 97 -9.68 -3.02 12.06
N ARG A 98 -10.65 -3.87 11.77
CA ARG A 98 -12.01 -3.76 12.30
C ARG A 98 -12.20 -4.57 13.58
N ASP A 99 -11.26 -5.45 13.89
CA ASP A 99 -11.36 -6.32 15.05
C ASP A 99 -10.90 -5.56 16.29
N LYS A 100 -11.84 -5.22 17.15
CA LYS A 100 -11.56 -4.48 18.37
C LYS A 100 -10.75 -5.28 19.38
N ASN A 101 -10.72 -6.59 19.24
CA ASN A 101 -9.95 -7.48 20.10
C ASN A 101 -8.58 -7.79 19.52
N HIS A 102 -8.29 -7.25 18.35
CA HIS A 102 -7.03 -7.50 17.69
C HIS A 102 -5.90 -6.75 18.41
N ARG A 103 -4.79 -7.44 18.62
CA ARG A 103 -3.61 -6.79 19.19
C ARG A 103 -3.07 -5.76 18.22
N SER A 104 -2.65 -4.62 18.76
CA SER A 104 -1.93 -3.64 17.97
C SER A 104 -0.67 -4.30 17.41
N PRO A 105 -0.36 -4.11 16.12
CA PRO A 105 0.85 -4.70 15.55
C PRO A 105 2.09 -4.11 16.22
N ASN A 106 3.14 -4.93 16.31
CA ASN A 106 4.39 -4.47 16.89
C ASN A 106 5.10 -3.51 15.92
N ASN A 107 6.13 -2.84 16.42
CA ASN A 107 6.89 -1.87 15.63
C ASN A 107 7.50 -2.50 14.37
N GLY A 108 7.98 -3.73 14.47
CA GLY A 108 8.56 -4.44 13.34
C GLY A 108 7.55 -4.63 12.21
N THR A 109 6.32 -5.01 12.55
CA THR A 109 5.26 -5.21 11.57
C THR A 109 4.88 -3.88 10.91
N CYS A 110 4.71 -2.83 11.70
CA CYS A 110 4.37 -1.50 11.17
C CYS A 110 5.46 -0.97 10.24
N ASN A 111 6.72 -1.15 10.64
CA ASN A 111 7.85 -0.74 9.81
C ASN A 111 7.92 -1.54 8.51
N ALA A 112 7.59 -2.82 8.56
CA ALA A 112 7.54 -3.66 7.35
C ALA A 112 6.48 -3.17 6.38
N TYR A 113 5.30 -2.79 6.88
CA TYR A 113 4.25 -2.22 6.03
C TYR A 113 4.69 -0.91 5.40
N LEU A 114 5.31 -0.03 6.19
CA LEU A 114 5.81 1.25 5.64
C LEU A 114 6.85 1.01 4.56
N ARG A 115 7.74 0.05 4.77
CA ARG A 115 8.78 -0.31 3.80
C ARG A 115 8.17 -0.80 2.50
N ASP A 116 7.12 -1.62 2.59
CA ASP A 116 6.42 -2.08 1.39
C ASP A 116 5.75 -0.92 0.65
N VAL A 117 5.21 0.06 1.37
CA VAL A 117 4.63 1.26 0.74
C VAL A 117 5.70 2.05 0.00
N PHE A 118 6.89 2.23 0.59
CA PHE A 118 7.99 2.91 -0.09
C PHE A 118 8.43 2.15 -1.35
N ARG A 119 8.48 0.83 -1.30
CA ARG A 119 8.81 0.01 -2.46
C ARG A 119 7.76 0.14 -3.56
N PHE A 120 6.51 0.26 -3.16
CA PHE A 120 5.42 0.51 -4.10
C PHE A 120 5.59 1.85 -4.80
N TYR A 121 5.90 2.92 -4.05
CA TYR A 121 6.17 4.21 -4.65
C TYR A 121 7.39 4.17 -5.57
N LEU A 122 8.43 3.45 -5.18
CA LEU A 122 9.60 3.26 -6.03
C LEU A 122 9.21 2.59 -7.36
N PHE A 123 8.36 1.56 -7.29
CA PHE A 123 7.84 0.90 -8.49
C PHE A 123 7.11 1.90 -9.39
N ILE A 124 6.25 2.73 -8.81
CA ILE A 124 5.54 3.75 -9.60
C ILE A 124 6.53 4.69 -10.27
N GLU A 125 7.54 5.13 -9.55
CA GLU A 125 8.57 6.03 -10.08
C GLU A 125 9.32 5.38 -11.25
N GLU A 126 9.67 4.10 -11.14
CA GLU A 126 10.38 3.38 -12.18
C GLU A 126 9.52 3.13 -13.41
N GLU A 127 8.25 2.75 -13.22
CA GLU A 127 7.33 2.44 -14.32
C GLU A 127 6.83 3.69 -15.04
N TYR A 128 6.61 4.75 -14.30
CA TYR A 128 6.03 5.98 -14.83
C TYR A 128 7.01 7.13 -14.75
N GLN A 129 8.30 6.82 -14.67
CA GLN A 129 9.33 7.83 -14.56
C GLN A 129 9.28 8.75 -15.77
N GLN A 130 8.84 9.95 -15.52
CA GLN A 130 8.83 10.97 -16.54
C GLN A 130 9.71 12.13 -16.05
N PHE A 131 11.01 11.97 -16.30
CA PHE A 131 11.99 13.03 -16.09
C PHE A 131 12.18 13.39 -14.61
N GLY A 132 12.06 12.41 -13.72
CA GLY A 132 12.34 12.62 -12.32
C GLY A 132 11.30 13.44 -11.57
N GLU A 133 10.12 13.59 -12.15
CA GLU A 133 9.05 14.35 -11.51
C GLU A 133 8.38 13.62 -10.37
N LEU A 134 8.42 12.30 -10.40
CA LEU A 134 7.74 11.48 -9.40
C LEU A 134 8.77 10.94 -8.41
N LYS A 135 8.99 11.71 -7.35
CA LYS A 135 9.90 11.28 -6.29
C LYS A 135 9.25 11.38 -4.94
N VAL A 136 9.44 10.32 -4.17
CA VAL A 136 8.95 10.23 -2.81
C VAL A 136 10.15 10.09 -1.88
N LEU A 137 9.98 10.58 -0.66
CA LEU A 137 10.94 10.43 0.40
C LEU A 137 11.43 8.99 0.48
N SER A 138 12.72 8.78 0.32
CA SER A 138 13.30 7.44 0.42
C SER A 138 13.78 7.17 1.83
N TYR A 139 13.89 5.91 2.14
CA TYR A 139 14.33 5.42 3.44
C TYR A 139 15.76 4.93 3.39
#